data_97a8a916363398703519ffd3b0d4c013
#
_entry.id   97a8a916363398703519ffd3b0d4c013
#
_cell.length_a   1.000
_cell.length_b   1.000
_cell.length_c   1.000
_cell.angle_alpha   90.00
_cell.angle_beta   90.00
_cell.angle_gamma   90.00
#
_symmetry.space_group_name_H-M   'P 1'
#
loop_
_entity.id
_entity.type
_entity.pdbx_description
1 polymer ?
#
loop_
_entity_poly.entity_id
_entity_poly.type
_entity_poly.pdbx_seq_one_letter_code
_entity_poly.pdbx_strand_id
1 'polypeptide(L)'
;MESKIDELIKSIDRLNSFSWGDIISLVAIIGSWITIFILLKDKHNENRPYLQVTFELVRFNLTCVVLRNVGKVPLVLTHIHYDEDFINQLDERDKKYLNDNTVNNLTIFPGKEWIVCLGVIVPDILNNFELKKLKVNYEYKKLNGIKTFKENTEIDFEQYSRF
;
A
#
# COMPACT_ATOMS: atom_id res chain seq x y z
N MET A 1 0.61 66.64 -13.60
CA MET A 1 1.34 65.95 -12.49
C MET A 1 0.43 65.69 -11.29
N GLU A 2 -0.51 66.56 -11.00
CA GLU A 2 -1.52 66.41 -9.92
C GLU A 2 -2.41 65.13 -10.11
N SER A 3 -2.85 64.83 -11.30
CA SER A 3 -3.75 63.66 -11.55
C SER A 3 -3.14 62.29 -11.17
N LYS A 4 -1.83 62.12 -11.28
CA LYS A 4 -1.13 60.90 -10.85
C LYS A 4 -0.94 60.80 -9.34
N ILE A 5 -0.85 61.94 -8.67
CA ILE A 5 -0.74 62.00 -7.22
C ILE A 5 -2.09 61.65 -6.60
N ASP A 6 -3.19 62.13 -7.18
CA ASP A 6 -4.55 61.83 -6.72
C ASP A 6 -4.91 60.33 -6.93
N GLU A 7 -4.42 59.72 -7.99
CA GLU A 7 -4.57 58.26 -8.21
C GLU A 7 -3.76 57.43 -7.20
N LEU A 8 -2.54 57.88 -6.89
CA LEU A 8 -1.72 57.25 -5.86
C LEU A 8 -2.35 57.37 -4.46
N ILE A 9 -2.85 58.54 -4.10
CA ILE A 9 -3.54 58.77 -2.83
C ILE A 9 -4.79 57.89 -2.75
N LYS A 10 -5.61 57.82 -3.78
CA LYS A 10 -6.77 56.92 -3.84
C LYS A 10 -6.38 55.43 -3.76
N SER A 11 -5.24 55.03 -4.31
CA SER A 11 -4.74 53.66 -4.21
C SER A 11 -4.25 53.32 -2.80
N ILE A 12 -3.60 54.28 -2.13
CA ILE A 12 -3.15 54.14 -0.73
C ILE A 12 -4.35 54.09 0.21
N ASP A 13 -5.35 54.94 -0.01
CA ASP A 13 -6.59 54.94 0.79
C ASP A 13 -7.36 53.64 0.63
N ARG A 14 -7.39 53.03 -0.57
CA ARG A 14 -7.95 51.69 -0.78
C ARG A 14 -7.18 50.58 -0.05
N LEU A 15 -5.86 50.68 0.06
CA LEU A 15 -5.05 49.76 0.83
C LEU A 15 -5.25 49.96 2.34
N ASN A 16 -5.46 51.22 2.78
CA ASN A 16 -5.67 51.55 4.19
C ASN A 16 -7.12 51.24 4.65
N SER A 17 -8.05 51.00 3.72
CA SER A 17 -9.42 50.59 4.04
C SER A 17 -9.59 49.08 4.26
N PHE A 18 -8.48 48.34 4.31
CA PHE A 18 -8.51 46.92 4.66
C PHE A 18 -8.97 46.77 6.12
N SER A 19 -10.22 46.39 6.25
CA SER A 19 -10.85 46.19 7.56
C SER A 19 -10.29 44.93 8.24
N TRP A 20 -10.19 44.94 9.56
CA TRP A 20 -9.92 43.69 10.32
C TRP A 20 -10.85 42.56 9.95
N GLY A 21 -12.10 42.87 9.53
CA GLY A 21 -13.06 41.89 9.01
C GLY A 21 -12.59 41.21 7.74
N ASP A 22 -11.93 41.93 6.83
CA ASP A 22 -11.41 41.37 5.58
C ASP A 22 -10.24 40.40 5.84
N ILE A 23 -9.38 40.75 6.82
CA ILE A 23 -8.28 39.85 7.23
C ILE A 23 -8.83 38.58 7.84
N ILE A 24 -9.80 38.66 8.74
CA ILE A 24 -10.46 37.51 9.35
C ILE A 24 -11.12 36.64 8.29
N SER A 25 -11.82 37.25 7.31
CA SER A 25 -12.47 36.54 6.21
C SER A 25 -11.46 35.81 5.33
N LEU A 26 -10.31 36.44 5.02
CA LEU A 26 -9.23 35.83 4.24
C LEU A 26 -8.64 34.61 4.96
N VAL A 27 -8.37 34.76 6.27
CA VAL A 27 -7.86 33.64 7.10
C VAL A 27 -8.87 32.50 7.16
N ALA A 28 -10.15 32.79 7.29
CA ALA A 28 -11.21 31.77 7.29
C ALA A 28 -11.30 31.02 5.96
N ILE A 29 -11.17 31.73 4.82
CA ILE A 29 -11.15 31.12 3.50
C ILE A 29 -9.95 30.21 3.34
N ILE A 30 -8.75 30.66 3.71
CA ILE A 30 -7.52 29.85 3.65
C ILE A 30 -7.65 28.61 4.53
N GLY A 31 -8.15 28.77 5.77
CA GLY A 31 -8.38 27.64 6.69
C GLY A 31 -9.36 26.62 6.13
N SER A 32 -10.42 27.08 5.48
CA SER A 32 -11.40 26.22 4.81
C SER A 32 -10.78 25.41 3.67
N TRP A 33 -9.95 26.04 2.82
CA TRP A 33 -9.23 25.35 1.74
C TRP A 33 -8.28 24.29 2.25
N ILE A 34 -7.53 24.61 3.33
CA ILE A 34 -6.61 23.64 3.96
C ILE A 34 -7.40 22.44 4.48
N THR A 35 -8.53 22.68 5.15
CA THR A 35 -9.39 21.60 5.67
C THR A 35 -9.94 20.72 4.55
N ILE A 36 -10.43 21.32 3.47
CA ILE A 36 -10.92 20.58 2.29
C ILE A 36 -9.79 19.75 1.68
N PHE A 37 -8.60 20.29 1.55
CA PHE A 37 -7.44 19.58 1.00
C PHE A 37 -7.06 18.37 1.86
N ILE A 38 -7.04 18.52 3.19
CA ILE A 38 -6.77 17.42 4.14
C ILE A 38 -7.84 16.34 3.99
N LEU A 39 -9.12 16.70 3.99
CA LEU A 39 -10.22 15.75 3.86
C LEU A 39 -10.18 14.98 2.53
N LEU A 40 -9.85 15.66 1.43
CA LEU A 40 -9.70 15.01 0.12
C LEU A 40 -8.53 14.05 0.09
N LYS A 41 -7.41 14.42 0.72
CA LYS A 41 -6.24 13.56 0.84
C LYS A 41 -6.54 12.31 1.69
N ASP A 42 -7.22 12.48 2.81
CA ASP A 42 -7.60 11.36 3.68
C ASP A 42 -8.57 10.41 2.99
N LYS A 43 -9.58 10.95 2.30
CA LYS A 43 -10.51 10.15 1.50
C LYS A 43 -9.80 9.41 0.36
N HIS A 44 -8.79 10.04 -0.25
CA HIS A 44 -7.97 9.38 -1.28
C HIS A 44 -7.17 8.21 -0.68
N ASN A 45 -6.57 8.41 0.49
CA ASN A 45 -5.82 7.37 1.19
C ASN A 45 -6.73 6.23 1.68
N GLU A 46 -7.91 6.54 2.20
CA GLU A 46 -8.90 5.52 2.60
C GLU A 46 -9.33 4.61 1.44
N ASN A 47 -9.38 5.16 0.23
CA ASN A 47 -9.73 4.43 -0.99
C ASN A 47 -8.53 3.74 -1.65
N ARG A 48 -7.36 3.73 -1.00
CA ARG A 48 -6.21 2.95 -1.47
C ARG A 48 -6.45 1.47 -1.15
N PRO A 49 -6.21 0.57 -2.09
CA PRO A 49 -6.15 -0.86 -1.78
C PRO A 49 -4.91 -1.13 -0.91
N TYR A 50 -5.03 -2.05 0.03
CA TYR A 50 -3.91 -2.49 0.86
C TYR A 50 -3.84 -4.01 0.84
N LEU A 51 -2.75 -4.54 0.31
CA LEU A 51 -2.44 -5.95 0.34
C LEU A 51 -1.46 -6.22 1.47
N GLN A 52 -1.89 -7.02 2.42
CA GLN A 52 -1.04 -7.55 3.47
C GLN A 52 -0.59 -8.95 3.07
N VAL A 53 0.72 -9.18 3.12
CA VAL A 53 1.32 -10.50 2.91
C VAL A 53 1.84 -10.97 4.26
N THR A 54 1.30 -12.09 4.72
CA THR A 54 1.68 -12.72 5.99
C THR A 54 2.03 -14.17 5.77
N PHE A 55 2.72 -14.72 6.74
CA PHE A 55 3.01 -16.12 6.83
C PHE A 55 2.09 -16.74 7.90
N GLU A 56 1.43 -17.82 7.57
CA GLU A 56 0.56 -18.54 8.49
C GLU A 56 0.80 -20.04 8.40
N LEU A 57 0.69 -20.71 9.54
CA LEU A 57 0.69 -22.17 9.61
C LEU A 57 -0.75 -22.64 9.47
N VAL A 58 -1.04 -23.31 8.35
CA VAL A 58 -2.36 -23.83 8.05
C VAL A 58 -2.29 -25.35 8.10
N ARG A 59 -3.30 -25.99 8.70
CA ARG A 59 -3.47 -27.45 8.78
C ARG A 59 -2.16 -28.26 8.90
N PHE A 60 -1.88 -28.81 10.07
CA PHE A 60 -0.70 -29.68 10.33
C PHE A 60 0.67 -29.01 10.13
N ASN A 61 0.80 -27.73 10.49
CA ASN A 61 2.02 -26.95 10.36
C ASN A 61 2.49 -26.68 8.92
N LEU A 62 1.58 -26.78 7.95
CA LEU A 62 1.90 -26.45 6.56
C LEU A 62 2.17 -24.95 6.43
N THR A 63 3.30 -24.62 5.87
CA THR A 63 3.77 -23.26 5.64
C THR A 63 3.02 -22.61 4.48
N CYS A 64 2.28 -21.57 4.74
CA CYS A 64 1.52 -20.86 3.71
C CYS A 64 1.79 -19.35 3.73
N VAL A 65 1.89 -18.77 2.54
CA VAL A 65 1.87 -17.32 2.32
C VAL A 65 0.42 -16.91 2.13
N VAL A 66 -0.05 -16.00 2.96
CA VAL A 66 -1.43 -15.50 2.92
C VAL A 66 -1.43 -14.06 2.45
N LEU A 67 -2.14 -13.81 1.36
CA LEU A 67 -2.32 -12.49 0.78
C LEU A 67 -3.74 -12.01 1.11
N ARG A 68 -3.83 -11.04 2.02
CA ARG A 68 -5.11 -10.52 2.52
C ARG A 68 -5.34 -9.09 2.09
N ASN A 69 -6.50 -8.80 1.53
CA ASN A 69 -6.90 -7.42 1.29
C ASN A 69 -7.43 -6.80 2.59
N VAL A 70 -6.61 -6.02 3.25
CA VAL A 70 -6.97 -5.27 4.47
C VAL A 70 -7.48 -3.86 4.18
N GLY A 71 -7.50 -3.46 2.91
CA GLY A 71 -8.06 -2.19 2.45
C GLY A 71 -9.59 -2.21 2.39
N LYS A 72 -10.18 -1.04 2.15
CA LYS A 72 -11.64 -0.87 2.04
C LYS A 72 -12.18 -1.10 0.62
N VAL A 73 -11.30 -1.28 -0.37
CA VAL A 73 -11.66 -1.40 -1.78
C VAL A 73 -11.10 -2.69 -2.39
N PRO A 74 -11.79 -3.28 -3.39
CA PRO A 74 -11.26 -4.44 -4.10
C PRO A 74 -9.94 -4.11 -4.79
N LEU A 75 -9.02 -5.07 -4.77
CA LEU A 75 -7.74 -4.99 -5.46
C LEU A 75 -7.60 -6.12 -6.48
N VAL A 76 -6.78 -5.88 -7.48
CA VAL A 76 -6.35 -6.88 -8.45
C VAL A 76 -4.86 -7.09 -8.24
N LEU A 77 -4.47 -8.28 -7.80
CA LEU A 77 -3.09 -8.73 -7.75
C LEU A 77 -2.66 -9.05 -9.18
N THR A 78 -1.71 -8.29 -9.72
CA THR A 78 -1.26 -8.44 -11.10
C THR A 78 -0.08 -9.39 -11.22
N HIS A 79 0.86 -9.30 -10.28
CA HIS A 79 2.03 -10.16 -10.24
C HIS A 79 2.41 -10.49 -8.80
N ILE A 80 2.91 -11.70 -8.59
CA ILE A 80 3.62 -12.11 -7.39
C ILE A 80 4.89 -12.83 -7.83
N HIS A 81 5.98 -12.51 -7.19
CA HIS A 81 7.27 -13.11 -7.45
C HIS A 81 7.95 -13.46 -6.13
N TYR A 82 8.33 -14.69 -5.99
CA TYR A 82 9.07 -15.21 -4.86
C TYR A 82 10.56 -15.19 -5.16
N ASP A 83 11.39 -15.07 -4.15
CA ASP A 83 12.85 -15.13 -4.28
C ASP A 83 13.28 -16.48 -4.88
N GLU A 84 13.96 -16.44 -6.02
CA GLU A 84 14.41 -17.64 -6.73
C GLU A 84 15.41 -18.46 -5.90
N ASP A 85 16.28 -17.79 -5.14
CA ASP A 85 17.26 -18.48 -4.31
C ASP A 85 16.60 -19.30 -3.19
N PHE A 86 15.48 -18.80 -2.63
CA PHE A 86 14.67 -19.56 -1.69
C PHE A 86 13.92 -20.69 -2.39
N ILE A 87 13.28 -20.42 -3.51
CA ILE A 87 12.50 -21.43 -4.26
C ILE A 87 13.39 -22.59 -4.73
N ASN A 88 14.64 -22.31 -5.09
CA ASN A 88 15.58 -23.34 -5.53
C ASN A 88 15.92 -24.38 -4.45
N GLN A 89 15.62 -24.11 -3.20
CA GLN A 89 15.78 -25.06 -2.09
C GLN A 89 14.57 -25.96 -1.87
N LEU A 90 13.43 -25.65 -2.54
CA LEU A 90 12.23 -26.49 -2.50
C LEU A 90 12.37 -27.71 -3.40
N ASP A 91 11.55 -28.73 -3.13
CA ASP A 91 11.40 -29.87 -4.02
C ASP A 91 10.81 -29.49 -5.38
N GLU A 92 11.15 -30.23 -6.44
CA GLU A 92 10.70 -29.95 -7.80
C GLU A 92 9.16 -29.89 -7.94
N ARG A 93 8.44 -30.69 -7.15
CA ARG A 93 6.98 -30.65 -7.11
C ARG A 93 6.45 -29.32 -6.56
N ASP A 94 7.06 -28.80 -5.50
CA ASP A 94 6.62 -27.58 -4.83
C ASP A 94 7.05 -26.34 -5.61
N LYS A 95 8.23 -26.38 -6.26
CA LYS A 95 8.63 -25.37 -7.25
C LYS A 95 7.61 -25.26 -8.38
N LYS A 96 7.23 -26.40 -8.95
CA LYS A 96 6.24 -26.42 -10.03
C LYS A 96 4.90 -25.87 -9.56
N TYR A 97 4.45 -26.25 -8.37
CA TYR A 97 3.21 -25.75 -7.80
C TYR A 97 3.21 -24.21 -7.64
N LEU A 98 4.31 -23.64 -7.14
CA LEU A 98 4.43 -22.18 -7.01
C LEU A 98 4.45 -21.50 -8.38
N ASN A 99 5.16 -22.05 -9.35
CA ASN A 99 5.21 -21.50 -10.71
C ASN A 99 3.87 -21.59 -11.43
N ASP A 100 3.15 -22.70 -11.29
CA ASP A 100 1.83 -22.91 -11.90
C ASP A 100 0.75 -22.02 -11.25
N ASN A 101 0.93 -21.65 -9.98
CA ASN A 101 0.08 -20.71 -9.25
C ASN A 101 0.53 -19.25 -9.39
N THR A 102 1.33 -18.93 -10.41
CA THR A 102 1.69 -17.56 -10.74
C THR A 102 0.42 -16.77 -11.06
N VAL A 103 0.08 -15.83 -10.18
CA VAL A 103 -1.19 -15.12 -10.26
C VAL A 103 -1.13 -14.08 -11.35
N ASN A 104 -2.02 -14.20 -12.31
CA ASN A 104 -2.29 -13.15 -13.28
C ASN A 104 -3.70 -12.59 -13.03
N ASN A 105 -3.77 -11.33 -12.57
CA ASN A 105 -5.02 -10.60 -12.39
C ASN A 105 -6.05 -11.24 -11.43
N LEU A 106 -5.61 -11.70 -10.27
CA LEU A 106 -6.49 -12.18 -9.22
C LEU A 106 -7.18 -11.02 -8.50
N THR A 107 -8.49 -11.01 -8.46
CA THR A 107 -9.26 -10.03 -7.69
C THR A 107 -9.45 -10.51 -6.25
N ILE A 108 -9.01 -9.70 -5.28
CA ILE A 108 -9.20 -9.96 -3.86
C ILE A 108 -10.10 -8.84 -3.28
N PHE A 109 -11.28 -9.24 -2.80
CA PHE A 109 -12.23 -8.32 -2.17
C PHE A 109 -11.79 -7.93 -0.75
N PRO A 110 -12.26 -6.80 -0.20
CA PRO A 110 -11.98 -6.41 1.18
C PRO A 110 -12.27 -7.53 2.18
N GLY A 111 -11.32 -7.76 3.09
CA GLY A 111 -11.41 -8.82 4.10
C GLY A 111 -11.32 -10.25 3.58
N LYS A 112 -11.08 -10.44 2.27
CA LYS A 112 -10.81 -11.76 1.67
C LYS A 112 -9.32 -11.98 1.52
N GLU A 113 -8.95 -13.26 1.49
CA GLU A 113 -7.58 -13.71 1.39
C GLU A 113 -7.39 -14.74 0.27
N TRP A 114 -6.18 -14.85 -0.18
CA TRP A 114 -5.71 -15.91 -1.06
C TRP A 114 -4.48 -16.56 -0.43
N ILE A 115 -4.47 -17.89 -0.40
CA ILE A 115 -3.51 -18.69 0.34
C ILE A 115 -2.69 -19.52 -0.65
N VAL A 116 -1.37 -19.41 -0.54
CA VAL A 116 -0.39 -20.21 -1.30
C VAL A 116 0.44 -21.01 -0.32
N CYS A 117 0.34 -22.32 -0.36
CA CYS A 117 1.12 -23.18 0.50
C CYS A 117 2.46 -23.52 -0.16
N LEU A 118 3.54 -23.47 0.62
CA LEU A 118 4.91 -23.73 0.15
C LEU A 118 5.26 -25.21 0.07
N GLY A 119 4.40 -26.10 0.61
CA GLY A 119 4.62 -27.54 0.61
C GLY A 119 5.59 -28.05 1.68
N VAL A 120 6.29 -27.17 2.38
CA VAL A 120 7.28 -27.47 3.43
C VAL A 120 6.77 -27.07 4.80
N ILE A 121 7.32 -27.66 5.85
CA ILE A 121 7.06 -27.26 7.23
C ILE A 121 8.21 -26.39 7.78
N VAL A 122 7.92 -25.53 8.77
CA VAL A 122 8.93 -24.63 9.34
C VAL A 122 10.17 -25.38 9.85
N PRO A 123 10.07 -26.51 10.60
CA PRO A 123 11.25 -27.24 11.02
C PRO A 123 12.16 -27.67 9.86
N ASP A 124 11.62 -28.06 8.72
CA ASP A 124 12.42 -28.46 7.55
C ASP A 124 13.15 -27.26 6.95
N ILE A 125 12.49 -26.08 6.89
CA ILE A 125 13.14 -24.84 6.45
C ILE A 125 14.30 -24.49 7.38
N LEU A 126 14.09 -24.55 8.70
CA LEU A 126 15.10 -24.19 9.69
C LEU A 126 16.31 -25.12 9.70
N ASN A 127 16.10 -26.42 9.45
CA ASN A 127 17.14 -27.42 9.53
C ASN A 127 17.88 -27.63 8.23
N ASN A 128 17.19 -27.54 7.09
CA ASN A 128 17.70 -28.01 5.80
C ASN A 128 17.96 -26.88 4.78
N PHE A 129 17.38 -25.69 4.98
CA PHE A 129 17.56 -24.59 4.04
C PHE A 129 18.72 -23.69 4.46
N GLU A 130 19.50 -23.25 3.47
CA GLU A 130 20.53 -22.23 3.68
C GLU A 130 19.91 -20.86 3.93
N LEU A 131 18.91 -20.50 3.12
CA LEU A 131 18.15 -19.27 3.27
C LEU A 131 16.90 -19.51 4.09
N LYS A 132 16.81 -18.85 5.23
CA LYS A 132 15.69 -18.92 6.16
C LYS A 132 14.73 -17.74 6.03
N LYS A 133 14.91 -16.96 4.99
CA LYS A 133 14.12 -15.77 4.68
C LYS A 133 13.56 -15.87 3.27
N LEU A 134 12.26 -15.64 3.14
CA LEU A 134 11.58 -15.59 1.86
C LEU A 134 11.22 -14.14 1.54
N LYS A 135 11.75 -13.61 0.45
CA LYS A 135 11.33 -12.32 -0.09
C LYS A 135 10.20 -12.54 -1.08
N VAL A 136 9.13 -11.79 -0.89
CA VAL A 136 7.96 -11.81 -1.77
C VAL A 136 7.79 -10.40 -2.35
N ASN A 137 7.92 -10.28 -3.65
CA ASN A 137 7.64 -9.06 -4.39
C ASN A 137 6.25 -9.18 -5.02
N TYR A 138 5.43 -8.16 -4.87
CA TYR A 138 4.08 -8.21 -5.42
C TYR A 138 3.64 -6.87 -5.99
N GLU A 139 2.84 -6.98 -7.05
CA GLU A 139 2.26 -5.83 -7.72
C GLU A 139 0.74 -5.96 -7.71
N TYR A 140 0.07 -4.87 -7.34
CA TYR A 140 -1.38 -4.84 -7.31
C TYR A 140 -1.91 -3.46 -7.68
N LYS A 141 -3.17 -3.41 -8.07
CA LYS A 141 -3.88 -2.17 -8.39
C LYS A 141 -5.29 -2.20 -7.81
N LYS A 142 -5.92 -1.05 -7.71
CA LYS A 142 -7.36 -0.97 -7.43
C LYS A 142 -8.15 -1.60 -8.59
N LEU A 143 -9.23 -2.30 -8.30
CA LEU A 143 -10.15 -2.76 -9.33
C LEU A 143 -10.60 -1.56 -10.18
N ASN A 144 -10.45 -1.65 -11.50
CA ASN A 144 -10.67 -0.57 -12.46
C ASN A 144 -9.75 0.65 -12.28
N GLY A 145 -8.67 0.55 -11.48
CA GLY A 145 -7.66 1.59 -11.33
C GLY A 145 -6.50 1.41 -12.31
N ILE A 146 -5.88 2.53 -12.68
CA ILE A 146 -4.71 2.55 -13.57
C ILE A 146 -3.41 2.45 -12.75
N LYS A 147 -3.40 3.03 -11.53
CA LYS A 147 -2.21 3.09 -10.70
C LYS A 147 -1.88 1.71 -10.14
N THR A 148 -0.66 1.24 -10.42
CA THR A 148 -0.08 0.02 -9.86
C THR A 148 0.76 0.36 -8.64
N PHE A 149 0.62 -0.43 -7.59
CA PHE A 149 1.44 -0.40 -6.39
C PHE A 149 2.39 -1.58 -6.45
N LYS A 150 3.66 -1.33 -6.16
CA LYS A 150 4.72 -2.33 -6.10
C LYS A 150 5.25 -2.33 -4.69
N GLU A 151 5.18 -3.46 -4.04
CA GLU A 151 5.60 -3.62 -2.65
C GLU A 151 6.36 -4.93 -2.50
N ASN A 152 7.13 -5.04 -1.42
CA ASN A 152 7.81 -6.27 -1.05
C ASN A 152 7.64 -6.55 0.43
N THR A 153 7.78 -7.81 0.78
CA THR A 153 7.78 -8.29 2.15
C THR A 153 8.85 -9.35 2.31
N GLU A 154 9.50 -9.37 3.45
CA GLU A 154 10.44 -10.42 3.85
C GLU A 154 9.83 -11.21 5.00
N ILE A 155 9.72 -12.51 4.82
CA ILE A 155 9.25 -13.45 5.82
C ILE A 155 10.48 -14.15 6.41
N ASP A 156 10.75 -13.95 7.70
CA ASP A 156 11.85 -14.55 8.40
C ASP A 156 11.36 -15.75 9.21
N PHE A 157 11.69 -16.96 8.77
CA PHE A 157 11.23 -18.21 9.40
C PHE A 157 11.87 -18.48 10.76
N GLU A 158 13.00 -17.84 11.09
CA GLU A 158 13.61 -17.99 12.42
C GLU A 158 12.71 -17.43 13.53
N GLN A 159 11.87 -16.44 13.21
CA GLN A 159 10.89 -15.88 14.15
C GLN A 159 9.80 -16.88 14.54
N TYR A 160 9.58 -17.90 13.72
CA TYR A 160 8.58 -18.94 13.95
C TYR A 160 9.14 -20.23 14.58
N SER A 161 10.43 -20.24 14.93
CA SER A 161 11.11 -21.41 15.55
C SER A 161 10.58 -21.79 16.93
N ARG A 162 9.73 -20.96 17.53
CA ARG A 162 9.21 -21.13 18.89
C ARG A 162 7.78 -21.67 18.94
N PHE A 163 7.21 -22.01 17.80
CA PHE A 163 5.83 -22.52 17.71
C PHE A 163 5.77 -23.99 17.34
#